data_4786f5fbffd8b7fa26137b650e216873
#
_entry.id   4786f5fbffd8b7fa26137b650e216873
#
_cell.length_a   1.000
_cell.length_b   1.000
_cell.length_c   1.000
_cell.angle_alpha   90.00
_cell.angle_beta   90.00
_cell.angle_gamma   90.00
#
_symmetry.space_group_name_H-M   'P 1'
#
loop_
_entity.id
_entity.type
_entity.pdbx_description
1 polymer ?
#
loop_
_entity_poly.entity_id
_entity_poly.type
_entity_poly.pdbx_seq_one_letter_code
_entity_poly.pdbx_strand_id
1 'polypeptide(L)'
;MPEYKHYKIITDIKELVRLLKKRQFSEFMELYSLDNLVGKSTEVFYNYNIDDIVLRITSSGQKPAPKVSKFAIVIKMDYTLQENLNAKIDIFDNYQFELFIKGFKDVNATGYEDEYNFFCWHLDKEVNTNGKFIHPYYHFHAGGVYMKDYIDEDSKIVLIGSPRIPHPPMDIILAIHFIILNFVNSKEYPAKEYLLSDESYIDVIER
;
A
#
# COMPACT_ATOMS: atom_id res chain seq x y z
N MET A 1 -21.20 -5.82 17.67
CA MET A 1 -20.09 -5.08 17.04
C MET A 1 -20.43 -3.60 17.11
N PRO A 2 -19.49 -2.71 17.39
CA PRO A 2 -19.76 -1.28 17.29
C PRO A 2 -20.15 -0.95 15.85
N GLU A 3 -21.15 -0.10 15.69
CA GLU A 3 -21.64 0.37 14.39
C GLU A 3 -20.52 1.19 13.74
N TYR A 4 -19.88 0.65 12.69
CA TYR A 4 -18.82 1.34 11.97
C TYR A 4 -19.47 2.33 10.98
N LYS A 5 -19.12 3.61 11.08
CA LYS A 5 -19.72 4.68 10.27
C LYS A 5 -18.67 5.30 9.35
N HIS A 6 -19.07 5.66 8.14
CA HIS A 6 -18.19 6.28 7.13
C HIS A 6 -17.42 7.50 7.66
N TYR A 7 -18.07 8.37 8.46
CA TYR A 7 -17.37 9.53 9.03
C TYR A 7 -16.22 9.14 9.95
N LYS A 8 -16.28 7.95 10.59
CA LYS A 8 -15.21 7.48 11.45
C LYS A 8 -13.96 7.15 10.63
N ILE A 9 -14.12 6.54 9.45
CA ILE A 9 -13.00 6.22 8.54
C ILE A 9 -12.20 7.49 8.21
N ILE A 10 -12.89 8.57 7.84
CA ILE A 10 -12.23 9.84 7.54
C ILE A 10 -11.56 10.44 8.78
N THR A 11 -12.19 10.33 9.94
CA THR A 11 -11.60 10.79 11.21
C THR A 11 -10.32 10.02 11.52
N ASP A 12 -10.34 8.70 11.34
CA ASP A 12 -9.19 7.83 11.56
C ASP A 12 -8.07 8.10 10.55
N ILE A 13 -8.39 8.38 9.28
CA ILE A 13 -7.41 8.80 8.27
C ILE A 13 -6.77 10.15 8.66
N LYS A 14 -7.56 11.12 9.14
CA LYS A 14 -7.04 12.41 9.63
C LYS A 14 -6.07 12.21 10.79
N GLU A 15 -6.44 11.36 11.73
CA GLU A 15 -5.59 11.06 12.88
C GLU A 15 -4.31 10.33 12.45
N LEU A 16 -4.40 9.35 11.54
CA LEU A 16 -3.25 8.69 10.96
C LEU A 16 -2.28 9.70 10.33
N VAL A 17 -2.77 10.59 9.47
CA VAL A 17 -1.94 11.62 8.82
C VAL A 17 -1.28 12.53 9.86
N ARG A 18 -2.02 12.95 10.89
CA ARG A 18 -1.48 13.75 11.99
C ARG A 18 -0.34 13.03 12.73
N LEU A 19 -0.52 11.74 13.01
CA LEU A 19 0.47 10.91 13.69
C LEU A 19 1.71 10.68 12.82
N LEU A 20 1.55 10.39 11.54
CA LEU A 20 2.66 10.24 10.59
C LEU A 20 3.50 11.52 10.53
N LYS A 21 2.86 12.69 10.42
CA LYS A 21 3.55 13.99 10.44
C LYS A 21 4.24 14.26 11.78
N LYS A 22 3.56 14.02 12.90
CA LYS A 22 4.13 14.17 14.26
C LYS A 22 5.39 13.30 14.45
N ARG A 23 5.43 12.13 13.84
CA ARG A 23 6.54 11.17 13.92
C ARG A 23 7.54 11.30 12.75
N GLN A 24 7.48 12.41 12.00
CA GLN A 24 8.42 12.76 10.93
C GLN A 24 8.45 11.78 9.75
N PHE A 25 7.39 10.98 9.55
CA PHE A 25 7.30 10.12 8.37
C PHE A 25 7.28 10.91 7.06
N SER A 26 6.88 12.18 7.07
CA SER A 26 6.94 13.07 5.91
C SER A 26 8.34 13.31 5.36
N GLU A 27 9.41 12.94 6.08
CA GLU A 27 10.79 13.04 5.58
C GLU A 27 11.11 11.95 4.53
N PHE A 28 10.40 10.82 4.55
CA PHE A 28 10.63 9.70 3.64
C PHE A 28 9.34 9.09 3.07
N MET A 29 8.16 9.62 3.43
CA MET A 29 6.85 9.23 2.91
C MET A 29 6.12 10.44 2.35
N GLU A 30 5.70 10.36 1.08
CA GLU A 30 4.89 11.37 0.43
C GLU A 30 3.43 11.20 0.85
N LEU A 31 2.89 12.18 1.61
CA LEU A 31 1.54 12.11 2.18
C LEU A 31 0.51 12.95 1.40
N TYR A 32 0.89 13.48 0.24
CA TYR A 32 0.06 14.41 -0.53
C TYR A 32 -1.32 13.84 -0.88
N SER A 33 -1.39 12.59 -1.31
CA SER A 33 -2.66 11.94 -1.67
C SER A 33 -3.58 11.77 -0.47
N LEU A 34 -3.01 11.50 0.72
CA LEU A 34 -3.78 11.43 1.97
C LEU A 34 -4.24 12.82 2.43
N ASP A 35 -3.39 13.84 2.31
CA ASP A 35 -3.76 15.22 2.62
C ASP A 35 -4.92 15.70 1.74
N ASN A 36 -4.90 15.36 0.44
CA ASN A 36 -5.98 15.67 -0.48
C ASN A 36 -7.28 14.95 -0.12
N LEU A 37 -7.19 13.67 0.26
CA LEU A 37 -8.35 12.91 0.70
C LEU A 37 -8.98 13.54 1.95
N VAL A 38 -8.14 13.89 2.92
CA VAL A 38 -8.56 14.58 4.16
C VAL A 38 -9.16 15.96 3.87
N GLY A 39 -8.57 16.72 2.94
CA GLY A 39 -9.04 18.06 2.57
C GLY A 39 -10.42 18.07 1.90
N LYS A 40 -10.75 17.02 1.16
CA LYS A 40 -12.07 16.87 0.49
C LYS A 40 -13.17 16.39 1.43
N SER A 41 -12.89 16.08 2.67
CA SER A 41 -13.74 15.29 3.58
C SER A 41 -14.77 16.10 4.36
N THR A 42 -15.52 16.99 3.72
CA THR A 42 -16.71 17.63 4.32
C THR A 42 -17.98 16.81 4.17
N GLU A 43 -17.93 15.75 3.36
CA GLU A 43 -19.07 14.88 3.03
C GLU A 43 -18.75 13.40 3.35
N VAL A 44 -19.77 12.57 3.36
CA VAL A 44 -19.61 11.11 3.48
C VAL A 44 -19.04 10.57 2.18
N PHE A 45 -17.84 9.99 2.27
CA PHE A 45 -17.20 9.37 1.12
C PHE A 45 -17.51 7.89 1.06
N TYR A 46 -17.87 7.44 -0.13
CA TYR A 46 -17.99 6.01 -0.47
C TYR A 46 -16.87 5.57 -1.40
N ASN A 47 -16.34 6.47 -2.22
CA ASN A 47 -15.30 6.19 -3.21
C ASN A 47 -13.96 6.73 -2.74
N TYR A 48 -12.98 5.86 -2.64
CA TYR A 48 -11.60 6.16 -2.26
C TYR A 48 -10.68 5.85 -3.44
N ASN A 49 -10.33 6.88 -4.18
CA ASN A 49 -9.31 6.81 -5.21
C ASN A 49 -8.05 7.50 -4.66
N ILE A 50 -7.01 6.71 -4.43
CA ILE A 50 -5.77 7.14 -3.79
C ILE A 50 -4.64 6.84 -4.77
N ASP A 51 -4.19 7.89 -5.42
CA ASP A 51 -2.99 7.86 -6.24
C ASP A 51 -1.76 7.85 -5.34
N ASP A 52 -0.67 7.46 -5.89
CA ASP A 52 0.66 7.28 -5.32
C ASP A 52 0.90 7.80 -3.90
N ILE A 53 0.95 6.87 -2.93
CA ILE A 53 1.62 7.11 -1.65
C ILE A 53 3.01 6.48 -1.79
N VAL A 54 4.04 7.29 -1.74
CA VAL A 54 5.40 6.88 -2.01
C VAL A 54 6.22 6.87 -0.73
N LEU A 55 6.78 5.71 -0.39
CA LEU A 55 7.75 5.54 0.68
C LEU A 55 9.15 5.38 0.07
N ARG A 56 10.08 6.30 0.38
CA ARG A 56 11.46 6.26 -0.09
C ARG A 56 12.38 5.82 1.04
N ILE A 57 13.02 4.67 0.87
CA ILE A 57 13.88 4.05 1.88
C ILE A 57 15.21 3.62 1.28
N THR A 58 16.22 3.44 2.12
CA THR A 58 17.48 2.84 1.73
C THR A 58 17.34 1.31 1.62
N SER A 59 18.27 0.66 0.92
CA SER A 59 18.31 -0.80 0.79
C SER A 59 18.80 -1.51 2.05
N SER A 60 19.26 -0.78 3.05
CA SER A 60 19.75 -1.31 4.30
C SER A 60 18.65 -2.08 5.04
N GLY A 61 18.97 -3.27 5.50
CA GLY A 61 17.99 -4.17 6.11
C GLY A 61 17.08 -4.94 5.15
N GLN A 62 17.12 -4.62 3.86
CA GLN A 62 16.49 -5.40 2.80
C GLN A 62 17.50 -6.37 2.17
N LYS A 63 17.03 -7.31 1.36
CA LYS A 63 17.90 -8.17 0.53
C LYS A 63 17.72 -7.76 -0.94
N PRO A 64 18.28 -6.60 -1.36
CA PRO A 64 18.09 -6.08 -2.69
C PRO A 64 18.83 -6.91 -3.73
N ALA A 65 18.47 -6.71 -4.98
CA ALA A 65 19.32 -7.10 -6.09
C ALA A 65 20.68 -6.37 -6.00
N PRO A 66 21.77 -6.97 -6.54
CA PRO A 66 23.05 -6.30 -6.62
C PRO A 66 22.91 -4.90 -7.25
N LYS A 67 23.57 -3.90 -6.66
CA LYS A 67 23.58 -2.50 -7.11
C LYS A 67 22.35 -1.66 -6.78
N VAL A 68 21.34 -2.19 -6.08
CA VAL A 68 20.22 -1.39 -5.58
C VAL A 68 20.61 -0.79 -4.23
N SER A 69 20.56 0.52 -4.12
CA SER A 69 20.89 1.27 -2.89
C SER A 69 19.66 1.90 -2.23
N LYS A 70 18.63 2.20 -3.03
CA LYS A 70 17.39 2.83 -2.58
C LYS A 70 16.18 2.14 -3.18
N PHE A 71 15.06 2.24 -2.47
CA PHE A 71 13.75 1.79 -2.92
C PHE A 71 12.73 2.92 -2.86
N ALA A 72 11.82 2.93 -3.82
CA ALA A 72 10.52 3.55 -3.68
C ALA A 72 9.46 2.46 -3.59
N ILE A 73 8.72 2.45 -2.49
CA ILE A 73 7.54 1.61 -2.30
C ILE A 73 6.34 2.50 -2.58
N VAL A 74 5.59 2.17 -3.63
CA VAL A 74 4.45 2.97 -4.07
C VAL A 74 3.19 2.15 -3.90
N ILE A 75 2.18 2.70 -3.25
CA ILE A 75 0.85 2.10 -3.20
C ILE A 75 -0.16 2.97 -3.93
N LYS A 76 -1.07 2.29 -4.62
CA LYS A 76 -2.29 2.85 -5.19
C LYS A 76 -3.47 2.06 -4.70
N MET A 77 -4.58 2.73 -4.46
CA MET A 77 -5.81 2.07 -4.05
C MET A 77 -7.01 2.71 -4.74
N ASP A 78 -7.90 1.86 -5.19
CA ASP A 78 -9.23 2.25 -5.66
C ASP A 78 -10.25 1.32 -5.03
N TYR A 79 -11.11 1.86 -4.18
CA TYR A 79 -12.17 1.09 -3.58
C TYR A 79 -13.42 1.92 -3.29
N THR A 80 -14.57 1.26 -3.36
CA THR A 80 -15.86 1.82 -3.02
C THR A 80 -16.42 1.09 -1.81
N LEU A 81 -16.82 1.84 -0.79
CA LEU A 81 -17.52 1.30 0.38
C LEU A 81 -19.02 1.27 0.14
N GLN A 82 -19.68 0.24 0.65
CA GLN A 82 -21.14 0.18 0.64
C GLN A 82 -21.75 1.24 1.54
N GLU A 83 -22.92 1.76 1.18
CA GLU A 83 -23.64 2.74 2.01
C GLU A 83 -23.94 2.22 3.41
N ASN A 84 -24.27 0.96 3.53
CA ASN A 84 -24.58 0.31 4.80
C ASN A 84 -23.48 -0.70 5.17
N LEU A 85 -22.49 -0.26 5.92
CA LEU A 85 -21.37 -1.10 6.36
C LEU A 85 -21.77 -2.23 7.30
N ASN A 86 -22.95 -2.16 7.91
CA ASN A 86 -23.42 -3.17 8.89
C ASN A 86 -24.31 -4.25 8.25
N ALA A 87 -24.75 -4.08 7.03
CA ALA A 87 -25.73 -4.95 6.40
C ALA A 87 -25.14 -6.20 5.75
N LYS A 88 -23.84 -6.22 5.50
CA LYS A 88 -23.18 -7.27 4.71
C LYS A 88 -21.85 -7.70 5.32
N ILE A 89 -21.45 -8.91 4.98
CA ILE A 89 -20.15 -9.48 5.37
C ILE A 89 -19.00 -8.74 4.66
N ASP A 90 -19.24 -8.27 3.44
CA ASP A 90 -18.27 -7.54 2.63
C ASP A 90 -18.68 -6.07 2.52
N ILE A 91 -17.79 -5.19 2.97
CA ILE A 91 -18.01 -3.74 3.00
C ILE A 91 -17.57 -3.03 1.72
N PHE A 92 -16.87 -3.72 0.82
CA PHE A 92 -16.39 -3.14 -0.42
C PHE A 92 -17.26 -3.56 -1.61
N ASP A 93 -17.73 -2.60 -2.40
CA ASP A 93 -18.39 -2.86 -3.68
C ASP A 93 -17.37 -3.08 -4.79
N ASN A 94 -16.38 -2.18 -4.89
CA ASN A 94 -15.21 -2.29 -5.74
C ASN A 94 -13.96 -2.29 -4.87
N TYR A 95 -12.90 -2.98 -5.31
CA TYR A 95 -11.66 -3.01 -4.56
C TYR A 95 -10.47 -3.38 -5.45
N GLN A 96 -9.45 -2.54 -5.41
CA GLN A 96 -8.14 -2.77 -6.01
C GLN A 96 -7.06 -2.14 -5.13
N PHE A 97 -6.02 -2.90 -4.84
CA PHE A 97 -4.81 -2.42 -4.18
C PHE A 97 -3.61 -2.84 -5.01
N GLU A 98 -2.72 -1.90 -5.28
CA GLU A 98 -1.49 -2.12 -6.02
C GLU A 98 -0.29 -1.68 -5.19
N LEU A 99 0.72 -2.54 -5.12
CA LEU A 99 1.98 -2.28 -4.45
C LEU A 99 3.11 -2.42 -5.46
N PHE A 100 3.81 -1.33 -5.72
CA PHE A 100 4.97 -1.28 -6.59
C PHE A 100 6.24 -1.12 -5.76
N ILE A 101 7.25 -1.90 -6.06
CA ILE A 101 8.57 -1.83 -5.46
C ILE A 101 9.56 -1.48 -6.56
N LYS A 102 10.11 -0.28 -6.50
CA LYS A 102 11.07 0.24 -7.47
C LYS A 102 12.45 0.33 -6.82
N GLY A 103 13.43 -0.33 -7.41
CA GLY A 103 14.82 -0.28 -6.97
C GLY A 103 15.66 0.65 -7.82
N PHE A 104 16.48 1.48 -7.19
CA PHE A 104 17.33 2.46 -7.85
C PHE A 104 18.79 2.17 -7.57
N LYS A 105 19.64 2.40 -8.58
CA LYS A 105 21.09 2.41 -8.43
C LYS A 105 21.54 3.72 -7.78
N ASP A 106 22.72 3.69 -7.18
CA ASP A 106 23.38 4.93 -6.75
C ASP A 106 23.56 5.85 -7.95
N VAL A 107 23.31 7.12 -7.69
CA VAL A 107 23.34 8.19 -8.68
C VAL A 107 24.70 8.25 -9.36
N ASN A 108 24.74 8.04 -10.67
CA ASN A 108 25.89 8.41 -11.47
C ASN A 108 26.12 9.93 -11.40
N ALA A 109 27.30 10.39 -11.82
CA ALA A 109 27.73 11.80 -11.80
C ALA A 109 26.75 12.81 -12.46
N THR A 110 25.68 12.35 -13.12
CA THR A 110 24.65 13.15 -13.78
C THR A 110 23.44 13.47 -12.92
N GLY A 111 23.34 12.94 -11.70
CA GLY A 111 22.27 13.31 -10.74
C GLY A 111 20.92 12.64 -10.97
N TYR A 112 20.77 11.75 -11.97
CA TYR A 112 19.53 11.02 -12.21
C TYR A 112 19.59 9.62 -11.59
N GLU A 113 18.52 9.26 -10.87
CA GLU A 113 18.31 7.91 -10.35
C GLU A 113 17.67 7.06 -11.47
N ASP A 114 18.41 6.09 -12.02
CA ASP A 114 17.86 5.14 -12.97
C ASP A 114 17.09 4.04 -12.20
N GLU A 115 15.82 3.85 -12.54
CA GLU A 115 15.06 2.67 -12.08
C GLU A 115 15.74 1.42 -12.64
N TYR A 116 16.13 0.52 -11.74
CA TYR A 116 16.90 -0.67 -12.10
C TYR A 116 16.11 -1.97 -11.95
N ASN A 117 15.29 -2.03 -10.91
CA ASN A 117 14.45 -3.19 -10.63
C ASN A 117 13.03 -2.75 -10.37
N PHE A 118 12.10 -3.55 -10.83
CA PHE A 118 10.68 -3.34 -10.60
C PHE A 118 10.01 -4.64 -10.16
N PHE A 119 9.11 -4.54 -9.21
CA PHE A 119 8.27 -5.63 -8.78
C PHE A 119 6.90 -5.09 -8.35
N CYS A 120 5.84 -5.84 -8.61
CA CYS A 120 4.52 -5.44 -8.17
C CYS A 120 3.72 -6.58 -7.55
N TRP A 121 2.84 -6.20 -6.63
CA TRP A 121 1.81 -7.02 -6.03
C TRP A 121 0.46 -6.37 -6.24
N HIS A 122 -0.56 -7.21 -6.42
CA HIS A 122 -1.94 -6.77 -6.49
C HIS A 122 -2.74 -7.51 -5.43
N LEU A 123 -3.65 -6.81 -4.78
CA LEU A 123 -4.72 -7.41 -3.96
C LEU A 123 -6.04 -7.00 -4.59
N ASP A 124 -6.68 -7.96 -5.23
CA ASP A 124 -7.88 -7.75 -6.02
C ASP A 124 -9.09 -8.46 -5.41
N LYS A 125 -10.26 -7.88 -5.65
CA LYS A 125 -11.55 -8.54 -5.43
C LYS A 125 -11.99 -9.22 -6.71
N GLU A 126 -12.09 -10.53 -6.70
CA GLU A 126 -12.58 -11.31 -7.84
C GLU A 126 -14.11 -11.49 -7.72
N VAL A 127 -14.81 -10.93 -8.67
CA VAL A 127 -16.28 -11.04 -8.74
C VAL A 127 -16.70 -12.14 -9.71
N ASN A 128 -15.78 -12.57 -10.60
CA ASN A 128 -16.08 -13.49 -11.68
C ASN A 128 -15.55 -14.90 -11.37
N THR A 129 -16.47 -15.84 -11.09
CA THR A 129 -16.14 -17.22 -10.70
C THR A 129 -15.79 -18.15 -11.88
N ASN A 130 -15.78 -17.65 -13.12
CA ASN A 130 -15.55 -18.45 -14.34
C ASN A 130 -14.06 -18.60 -14.71
N GLY A 131 -13.16 -18.34 -13.79
CA GLY A 131 -11.72 -18.45 -14.04
C GLY A 131 -11.24 -19.88 -14.23
N LYS A 132 -10.18 -20.08 -15.04
CA LYS A 132 -9.52 -21.38 -15.26
C LYS A 132 -8.80 -21.95 -14.03
N PHE A 133 -8.59 -21.12 -13.00
CA PHE A 133 -7.88 -21.47 -11.76
C PHE A 133 -8.77 -21.14 -10.56
N ILE A 134 -8.42 -21.68 -9.39
CA ILE A 134 -9.06 -21.30 -8.14
C ILE A 134 -8.79 -19.81 -7.88
N HIS A 135 -9.86 -19.03 -7.77
CA HIS A 135 -9.82 -17.60 -7.48
C HIS A 135 -10.48 -17.36 -6.11
N PRO A 136 -9.70 -17.16 -5.04
CA PRO A 136 -10.25 -16.64 -3.80
C PRO A 136 -10.91 -15.27 -4.03
N TYR A 137 -11.95 -14.98 -3.30
CA TYR A 137 -12.74 -13.74 -3.43
C TYR A 137 -11.88 -12.48 -3.28
N TYR A 138 -10.97 -12.46 -2.28
CA TYR A 138 -9.88 -11.53 -2.19
C TYR A 138 -8.55 -12.29 -2.23
N HIS A 139 -7.62 -11.83 -3.01
CA HIS A 139 -6.35 -12.53 -3.15
C HIS A 139 -5.20 -11.62 -3.55
N PHE A 140 -4.04 -11.89 -2.96
CA PHE A 140 -2.78 -11.36 -3.42
C PHE A 140 -2.23 -12.18 -4.58
N HIS A 141 -1.71 -11.49 -5.60
CA HIS A 141 -0.83 -12.10 -6.58
C HIS A 141 0.33 -11.16 -6.94
N ALA A 142 1.46 -11.77 -7.30
CA ALA A 142 2.65 -11.06 -7.76
C ALA A 142 2.62 -10.92 -9.27
N GLY A 143 3.17 -9.82 -9.79
CA GLY A 143 3.34 -9.62 -11.21
C GLY A 143 2.20 -8.85 -11.89
N GLY A 144 1.61 -9.47 -12.92
CA GLY A 144 0.57 -8.81 -13.71
C GLY A 144 1.11 -8.06 -14.93
N VAL A 145 0.24 -7.27 -15.55
CA VAL A 145 0.54 -6.57 -16.82
C VAL A 145 1.72 -5.60 -16.72
N TYR A 146 1.88 -4.98 -15.54
CA TYR A 146 2.93 -3.99 -15.30
C TYR A 146 4.35 -4.57 -15.31
N MET A 147 4.51 -5.87 -15.05
CA MET A 147 5.83 -6.49 -15.08
C MET A 147 6.27 -6.95 -16.48
N LYS A 148 5.39 -6.97 -17.47
CA LYS A 148 5.73 -7.46 -18.82
C LYS A 148 6.84 -6.65 -19.46
N ASP A 149 6.84 -5.33 -19.24
CA ASP A 149 7.81 -4.41 -19.86
C ASP A 149 9.20 -4.47 -19.18
N TYR A 150 9.29 -5.15 -18.02
CA TYR A 150 10.53 -5.34 -17.27
C TYR A 150 11.15 -6.74 -17.45
N ILE A 151 10.54 -7.56 -18.31
CA ILE A 151 11.01 -8.91 -18.59
C ILE A 151 11.48 -8.95 -20.04
N ASP A 152 12.76 -9.18 -20.20
CA ASP A 152 13.42 -9.42 -21.46
C ASP A 152 13.88 -10.90 -21.58
N GLU A 153 14.50 -11.26 -22.70
CA GLU A 153 14.99 -12.61 -22.97
C GLU A 153 16.08 -13.07 -21.97
N ASP A 154 16.80 -12.12 -21.38
CA ASP A 154 17.86 -12.39 -20.38
C ASP A 154 17.32 -12.44 -18.95
N SER A 155 16.05 -12.10 -18.72
CA SER A 155 15.41 -12.11 -17.41
C SER A 155 15.29 -13.55 -16.91
N LYS A 156 15.78 -13.79 -15.69
CA LYS A 156 15.62 -15.07 -15.00
C LYS A 156 14.34 -15.14 -14.17
N ILE A 157 13.31 -14.38 -14.58
CA ILE A 157 12.04 -14.23 -13.87
C ILE A 157 10.98 -14.98 -14.65
N VAL A 158 10.20 -15.80 -13.96
CA VAL A 158 9.02 -16.46 -14.52
C VAL A 158 7.78 -15.77 -13.99
N LEU A 159 6.98 -15.19 -14.88
CA LEU A 159 5.66 -14.69 -14.54
C LEU A 159 4.64 -15.80 -14.69
N ILE A 160 3.99 -16.14 -13.60
CA ILE A 160 2.89 -17.10 -13.56
C ILE A 160 1.64 -16.42 -12.97
N GLY A 161 0.48 -16.68 -13.58
CA GLY A 161 -0.79 -16.17 -13.08
C GLY A 161 -1.32 -16.85 -11.81
N SER A 162 -0.51 -17.73 -11.20
CA SER A 162 -0.85 -18.58 -10.05
C SER A 162 0.42 -18.85 -9.24
N PRO A 163 0.39 -19.12 -7.91
CA PRO A 163 -0.81 -19.18 -7.09
C PRO A 163 -1.37 -17.79 -6.73
N ARG A 164 -2.68 -17.74 -6.47
CA ARG A 164 -3.34 -16.61 -5.84
C ARG A 164 -3.52 -16.90 -4.36
N ILE A 165 -2.98 -16.01 -3.53
CA ILE A 165 -2.94 -16.20 -2.08
C ILE A 165 -4.15 -15.50 -1.46
N PRO A 166 -5.09 -16.21 -0.81
CA PRO A 166 -6.20 -15.59 -0.11
C PRO A 166 -5.69 -14.57 0.91
N HIS A 167 -6.25 -13.38 0.88
CA HIS A 167 -5.89 -12.30 1.80
C HIS A 167 -7.12 -11.43 2.05
N PRO A 168 -7.40 -11.02 3.31
CA PRO A 168 -8.47 -10.07 3.57
C PRO A 168 -8.15 -8.71 2.91
N PRO A 169 -9.17 -7.96 2.48
CA PRO A 169 -8.97 -6.62 1.95
C PRO A 169 -8.40 -5.71 3.03
N MET A 170 -7.57 -4.77 2.60
CA MET A 170 -7.03 -3.69 3.43
C MET A 170 -7.63 -2.38 2.98
N ASP A 171 -8.12 -1.56 3.90
CA ASP A 171 -8.36 -0.16 3.59
C ASP A 171 -7.04 0.63 3.62
N ILE A 172 -7.10 1.93 3.38
CA ILE A 172 -5.90 2.77 3.29
C ILE A 172 -5.08 2.80 4.59
N ILE A 173 -5.73 2.70 5.76
CA ILE A 173 -5.05 2.71 7.05
C ILE A 173 -4.25 1.43 7.24
N LEU A 174 -4.89 0.29 6.98
CA LEU A 174 -4.23 -1.03 7.03
C LEU A 174 -3.15 -1.17 5.96
N ALA A 175 -3.35 -0.60 4.78
CA ALA A 175 -2.34 -0.59 3.72
C ALA A 175 -1.08 0.20 4.13
N ILE A 176 -1.24 1.36 4.75
CA ILE A 176 -0.12 2.15 5.28
C ILE A 176 0.57 1.39 6.43
N HIS A 177 -0.21 0.82 7.34
CA HIS A 177 0.33 -0.02 8.41
C HIS A 177 1.15 -1.18 7.85
N PHE A 178 0.61 -1.87 6.84
CA PHE A 178 1.30 -2.98 6.15
C PHE A 178 2.66 -2.55 5.58
N ILE A 179 2.74 -1.41 4.85
CA ILE A 179 4.03 -0.97 4.29
C ILE A 179 5.01 -0.53 5.37
N ILE A 180 4.56 0.13 6.43
CA ILE A 180 5.41 0.52 7.56
C ILE A 180 6.01 -0.72 8.24
N LEU A 181 5.19 -1.73 8.51
CA LEU A 181 5.65 -2.95 9.16
C LEU A 181 6.69 -3.70 8.32
N ASN A 182 6.44 -3.81 7.02
CA ASN A 182 7.21 -4.69 6.14
C ASN A 182 8.44 -4.01 5.52
N PHE A 183 8.43 -2.70 5.31
CA PHE A 183 9.49 -2.03 4.56
C PHE A 183 10.30 -1.02 5.37
N VAL A 184 9.75 -0.44 6.44
CA VAL A 184 10.50 0.51 7.27
C VAL A 184 11.36 -0.24 8.29
N ASN A 185 12.67 -0.05 8.22
CA ASN A 185 13.62 -0.62 9.16
C ASN A 185 13.75 0.28 10.40
N SER A 186 13.39 -0.21 11.57
CA SER A 186 13.45 0.56 12.84
C SER A 186 14.85 1.06 13.19
N LYS A 187 15.91 0.37 12.77
CA LYS A 187 17.30 0.79 13.05
C LYS A 187 17.68 2.06 12.28
N GLU A 188 17.12 2.23 11.10
CA GLU A 188 17.38 3.41 10.26
C GLU A 188 16.32 4.49 10.48
N TYR A 189 15.10 4.07 10.74
CA TYR A 189 13.94 4.94 10.95
C TYR A 189 13.34 4.70 12.33
N PRO A 190 13.96 5.19 13.41
CA PRO A 190 13.47 4.99 14.79
C PRO A 190 12.03 5.51 15.00
N ALA A 191 11.58 6.43 14.17
CA ALA A 191 10.21 6.93 14.12
C ALA A 191 9.16 5.80 14.05
N LYS A 192 9.50 4.66 13.45
CA LYS A 192 8.64 3.46 13.40
C LYS A 192 8.28 2.97 14.79
N GLU A 193 9.27 2.78 15.66
CA GLU A 193 9.01 2.27 17.02
C GLU A 193 8.14 3.25 17.83
N TYR A 194 8.42 4.55 17.71
CA TYR A 194 7.62 5.58 18.36
C TYR A 194 6.19 5.66 17.83
N LEU A 195 5.98 5.36 16.55
CA LEU A 195 4.64 5.31 15.96
C LEU A 195 3.89 4.08 16.45
N LEU A 196 4.52 2.90 16.39
CA LEU A 196 3.89 1.63 16.76
C LEU A 196 3.56 1.52 18.25
N SER A 197 4.23 2.31 19.10
CA SER A 197 3.94 2.41 20.55
C SER A 197 3.01 3.56 20.93
N ASP A 198 2.54 4.37 19.97
CA ASP A 198 1.61 5.47 20.25
C ASP A 198 0.18 4.91 20.38
N GLU A 199 -0.45 5.08 21.56
CA GLU A 199 -1.80 4.57 21.84
C GLU A 199 -2.82 5.05 20.81
N SER A 200 -2.75 6.32 20.39
CA SER A 200 -3.65 6.85 19.36
C SER A 200 -3.46 6.14 18.01
N TYR A 201 -2.25 5.69 17.68
CA TYR A 201 -2.00 4.91 16.47
C TYR A 201 -2.59 3.52 16.57
N ILE A 202 -2.43 2.87 17.73
CA ILE A 202 -3.02 1.55 18.00
C ILE A 202 -4.55 1.64 17.87
N ASP A 203 -5.17 2.65 18.49
CA ASP A 203 -6.63 2.87 18.39
C ASP A 203 -7.11 3.03 16.94
N VAL A 204 -6.32 3.70 16.10
CA VAL A 204 -6.63 3.87 14.66
C VAL A 204 -6.52 2.55 13.90
N ILE A 205 -5.60 1.65 14.26
CA ILE A 205 -5.41 0.37 13.56
C ILE A 205 -6.43 -0.70 14.03
N GLU A 206 -6.79 -0.70 15.31
CA GLU A 206 -7.65 -1.73 15.93
C GLU A 206 -9.16 -1.41 15.87
N ARG A 207 -9.55 -0.36 15.19
CA ARG A 207 -10.92 0.15 15.07
C ARG A 207 -11.97 -0.87 14.58
#